data_fd09450b0094f307d96c8106dd61bf96
#
_entry.id   fd09450b0094f307d96c8106dd61bf96
#
_cell.length_a   1.000
_cell.length_b   1.000
_cell.length_c   1.000
_cell.angle_alpha   90.00
_cell.angle_beta   90.00
_cell.angle_gamma   90.00
#
_symmetry.space_group_name_H-M   'P 1'
#
loop_
_entity.id
_entity.type
_entity.pdbx_description
1 polymer ?
#
loop_
_entity_poly.entity_id
_entity_poly.type
_entity_poly.pdbx_seq_one_letter_code
_entity_poly.pdbx_strand_id
1 'polypeptide(L)'
;MNACILVVDDDPEIVGAIAITLEREGYRVLRAYDGIEALDLALDPAVRLILIDVMMPKLDGLSALLRIREKRNLPVIVLSAKSEDTDKILGLSMGADDYVTKPFNPQELAARVRSQLRRYTLLGDVHAEERQGLIVNGRLTYDPDRRELRADGEAVKLTATETKIVDLLMRNPGRIFPAEEIYRRVWDGEAAYACENTVMVHIRRIREKIELNPKEPDYIKVVWGIGYKMEQHGT
;
A
#
# COMPACT_ATOMS: atom_id res chain seq x y z
N MET A 1 -5.54 13.45 -17.48
CA MET A 1 -6.78 13.46 -16.64
C MET A 1 -6.35 13.60 -15.18
N ASN A 2 -6.90 14.59 -14.46
CA ASN A 2 -6.53 14.78 -13.06
C ASN A 2 -7.13 13.63 -12.22
N ALA A 3 -6.30 12.92 -11.45
CA ALA A 3 -6.76 11.85 -10.58
C ALA A 3 -7.74 12.38 -9.52
N CYS A 4 -8.75 11.59 -9.18
CA CYS A 4 -9.71 11.92 -8.14
C CYS A 4 -9.29 11.25 -6.82
N ILE A 5 -9.23 12.04 -5.75
CA ILE A 5 -8.85 11.62 -4.41
C ILE A 5 -10.09 11.76 -3.50
N LEU A 6 -10.39 10.72 -2.74
CA LEU A 6 -11.41 10.77 -1.70
C LEU A 6 -10.73 11.12 -0.37
N VAL A 7 -11.18 12.21 0.27
CA VAL A 7 -10.72 12.64 1.60
C VAL A 7 -11.83 12.42 2.60
N VAL A 8 -11.55 11.68 3.65
CA VAL A 8 -12.51 11.25 4.66
C VAL A 8 -11.99 11.60 6.05
N ASP A 9 -12.68 12.48 6.73
CA ASP A 9 -12.40 12.91 8.11
C ASP A 9 -13.67 13.53 8.69
N ASP A 10 -13.97 13.31 9.95
CA ASP A 10 -15.17 13.89 10.58
C ASP A 10 -15.03 15.38 10.89
N ASP A 11 -13.81 15.93 10.82
CA ASP A 11 -13.55 17.36 10.94
C ASP A 11 -13.58 18.06 9.57
N PRO A 12 -14.60 18.91 9.27
CA PRO A 12 -14.69 19.62 8.02
C PRO A 12 -13.52 20.58 7.75
N GLU A 13 -12.87 21.11 8.80
CA GLU A 13 -11.72 22.00 8.65
C GLU A 13 -10.50 21.22 8.15
N ILE A 14 -10.27 20.01 8.67
CA ILE A 14 -9.21 19.10 8.21
C ILE A 14 -9.47 18.68 6.77
N VAL A 15 -10.69 18.24 6.44
CA VAL A 15 -11.08 17.90 5.06
C VAL A 15 -10.86 19.09 4.13
N GLY A 16 -11.26 20.28 4.54
CA GLY A 16 -11.08 21.51 3.77
C GLY A 16 -9.62 21.85 3.51
N ALA A 17 -8.78 21.78 4.54
CA ALA A 17 -7.34 22.06 4.43
C ALA A 17 -6.61 21.06 3.52
N ILE A 18 -6.92 19.78 3.64
CA ILE A 18 -6.38 18.74 2.76
C ILE A 18 -6.86 18.97 1.32
N ALA A 19 -8.16 19.21 1.13
CA ALA A 19 -8.73 19.41 -0.19
C ALA A 19 -8.08 20.60 -0.91
N ILE A 20 -7.95 21.75 -0.25
CA ILE A 20 -7.27 22.94 -0.83
C ILE A 20 -5.83 22.61 -1.26
N THR A 21 -5.11 21.84 -0.43
CA THR A 21 -3.74 21.46 -0.74
C THR A 21 -3.67 20.59 -1.99
N LEU A 22 -4.53 19.58 -2.08
CA LEU A 22 -4.55 18.64 -3.20
C LEU A 22 -5.12 19.27 -4.49
N GLU A 23 -6.11 20.13 -4.38
CA GLU A 23 -6.67 20.88 -5.52
C GLU A 23 -5.63 21.83 -6.14
N ARG A 24 -4.76 22.44 -5.33
CA ARG A 24 -3.60 23.23 -5.82
C ARG A 24 -2.58 22.40 -6.58
N GLU A 25 -2.46 21.14 -6.26
CA GLU A 25 -1.62 20.16 -6.98
C GLU A 25 -2.31 19.62 -8.26
N GLY A 26 -3.54 20.08 -8.54
CA GLY A 26 -4.29 19.71 -9.72
C GLY A 26 -5.15 18.46 -9.59
N TYR A 27 -5.36 17.93 -8.40
CA TYR A 27 -6.24 16.78 -8.17
C TYR A 27 -7.71 17.21 -8.04
N ARG A 28 -8.62 16.34 -8.43
CA ARG A 28 -10.03 16.44 -8.05
C ARG A 28 -10.23 15.81 -6.68
N VAL A 29 -10.97 16.46 -5.78
CA VAL A 29 -11.20 15.95 -4.43
C VAL A 29 -12.69 15.69 -4.21
N LEU A 30 -13.03 14.48 -3.77
CA LEU A 30 -14.30 14.13 -3.15
C LEU A 30 -14.13 14.16 -1.64
N ARG A 31 -15.16 14.58 -0.94
CA ARG A 31 -15.15 14.79 0.52
C ARG A 31 -16.20 13.91 1.15
N ALA A 32 -15.85 13.23 2.24
CA ALA A 32 -16.74 12.45 3.08
C ALA A 32 -16.44 12.76 4.55
N TYR A 33 -17.44 12.65 5.41
CA TYR A 33 -17.34 13.03 6.82
C TYR A 33 -17.58 11.87 7.78
N ASP A 34 -17.82 10.67 7.26
CA ASP A 34 -17.88 9.42 8.02
C ASP A 34 -17.58 8.21 7.13
N GLY A 35 -17.41 7.05 7.76
CA GLY A 35 -17.08 5.82 7.05
C GLY A 35 -18.20 5.30 6.13
N ILE A 36 -19.47 5.67 6.37
CA ILE A 36 -20.60 5.26 5.52
C ILE A 36 -20.55 6.03 4.20
N GLU A 37 -20.38 7.36 4.26
CA GLU A 37 -20.19 8.20 3.07
C GLU A 37 -18.95 7.76 2.30
N ALA A 38 -17.87 7.40 3.03
CA ALA A 38 -16.66 6.89 2.42
C ALA A 38 -16.89 5.62 1.59
N LEU A 39 -17.69 4.67 2.08
CA LEU A 39 -18.02 3.44 1.36
C LEU A 39 -18.73 3.72 0.03
N ASP A 40 -19.70 4.62 0.04
CA ASP A 40 -20.47 4.95 -1.16
C ASP A 40 -19.61 5.66 -2.19
N LEU A 41 -18.85 6.67 -1.77
CA LEU A 41 -17.98 7.44 -2.66
C LEU A 41 -16.76 6.64 -3.15
N ALA A 42 -16.26 5.70 -2.36
CA ALA A 42 -15.16 4.82 -2.77
C ALA A 42 -15.52 3.93 -3.97
N LEU A 43 -16.79 3.70 -4.26
CA LEU A 43 -17.24 2.92 -5.41
C LEU A 43 -17.19 3.71 -6.73
N ASP A 44 -17.10 5.03 -6.68
CA ASP A 44 -16.92 5.85 -7.90
C ASP A 44 -15.62 5.42 -8.63
N PRO A 45 -15.72 4.95 -9.88
CA PRO A 45 -14.54 4.51 -10.65
C PRO A 45 -13.52 5.62 -10.90
N ALA A 46 -13.91 6.89 -10.75
CA ALA A 46 -12.98 8.02 -10.87
C ALA A 46 -12.02 8.11 -9.66
N VAL A 47 -12.39 7.60 -8.48
CA VAL A 47 -11.53 7.62 -7.30
C VAL A 47 -10.32 6.72 -7.52
N ARG A 48 -9.12 7.29 -7.30
CA ARG A 48 -7.82 6.63 -7.51
C ARG A 48 -7.01 6.48 -6.24
N LEU A 49 -7.35 7.19 -5.18
CA LEU A 49 -6.71 7.13 -3.87
C LEU A 49 -7.69 7.59 -2.80
N ILE A 50 -7.57 7.04 -1.60
CA ILE A 50 -8.33 7.45 -0.42
C ILE A 50 -7.37 7.92 0.66
N LEU A 51 -7.68 9.07 1.27
CA LEU A 51 -7.15 9.51 2.57
C LEU A 51 -8.27 9.30 3.58
N ILE A 52 -8.03 8.57 4.66
CA ILE A 52 -9.08 8.22 5.61
C ILE A 52 -8.61 8.37 7.06
N ASP A 53 -9.34 9.12 7.86
CA ASP A 53 -9.11 9.17 9.30
C ASP A 53 -9.55 7.88 9.98
N VAL A 54 -8.86 7.51 11.07
CA VAL A 54 -9.20 6.32 11.87
C VAL A 54 -10.44 6.56 12.72
N MET A 55 -10.49 7.70 13.39
CA MET A 55 -11.46 7.97 14.44
C MET A 55 -12.63 8.80 13.90
N MET A 56 -13.67 8.14 13.43
CA MET A 56 -14.85 8.80 12.89
C MET A 56 -16.14 8.24 13.49
N PRO A 57 -17.22 9.04 13.56
CA PRO A 57 -18.53 8.57 14.01
C PRO A 57 -19.15 7.58 13.01
N LYS A 58 -20.20 6.87 13.46
CA LYS A 58 -21.00 5.89 12.71
C LYS A 58 -20.23 4.65 12.28
N LEU A 59 -19.19 4.82 11.45
CA LEU A 59 -18.29 3.76 11.00
C LEU A 59 -16.87 4.29 11.01
N ASP A 60 -15.99 3.69 11.81
CA ASP A 60 -14.58 4.06 11.90
C ASP A 60 -13.83 3.77 10.60
N GLY A 61 -12.71 4.47 10.40
CA GLY A 61 -11.96 4.41 9.14
C GLY A 61 -11.35 3.06 8.85
N LEU A 62 -10.95 2.29 9.86
CA LEU A 62 -10.37 0.96 9.66
C LEU A 62 -11.43 -0.05 9.24
N SER A 63 -12.62 0.01 9.85
CA SER A 63 -13.77 -0.79 9.44
C SER A 63 -14.25 -0.44 8.03
N ALA A 64 -14.24 0.85 7.67
CA ALA A 64 -14.53 1.30 6.31
C ALA A 64 -13.48 0.78 5.32
N LEU A 65 -12.19 0.86 5.65
CA LEU A 65 -11.10 0.35 4.83
C LEU A 65 -11.26 -1.14 4.52
N LEU A 66 -11.57 -1.97 5.52
CA LEU A 66 -11.78 -3.41 5.31
C LEU A 66 -12.89 -3.68 4.29
N ARG A 67 -14.04 -3.00 4.42
CA ARG A 67 -15.18 -3.14 3.49
C ARG A 67 -14.85 -2.61 2.08
N ILE A 68 -14.06 -1.53 1.99
CA ILE A 68 -13.57 -1.02 0.69
C ILE A 68 -12.69 -2.07 0.02
N ARG A 69 -11.80 -2.74 0.76
CA ARG A 69 -10.89 -3.76 0.25
C ARG A 69 -11.59 -5.00 -0.31
N GLU A 70 -12.79 -5.31 0.17
CA GLU A 70 -13.61 -6.39 -0.42
C GLU A 70 -14.00 -6.10 -1.87
N LYS A 71 -14.22 -4.82 -2.20
CA LYS A 71 -14.74 -4.36 -3.49
C LYS A 71 -13.70 -3.73 -4.39
N ARG A 72 -12.71 -3.02 -3.82
CA ARG A 72 -11.74 -2.23 -4.58
C ARG A 72 -10.32 -2.32 -3.99
N ASN A 73 -9.34 -2.42 -4.88
CA ASN A 73 -7.91 -2.47 -4.53
C ASN A 73 -7.20 -1.18 -4.99
N LEU A 74 -7.59 -0.03 -4.44
CA LEU A 74 -6.94 1.26 -4.71
C LEU A 74 -6.08 1.70 -3.51
N PRO A 75 -5.09 2.57 -3.70
CA PRO A 75 -4.24 3.05 -2.61
C PRO A 75 -5.05 3.74 -1.51
N VAL A 76 -4.76 3.38 -0.26
CA VAL A 76 -5.36 4.00 0.92
C VAL A 76 -4.26 4.46 1.87
N ILE A 77 -4.25 5.74 2.20
CA ILE A 77 -3.41 6.33 3.24
C ILE A 77 -4.29 6.60 4.46
N VAL A 78 -3.93 6.02 5.58
CA VAL A 78 -4.62 6.23 6.84
C VAL A 78 -4.04 7.47 7.55
N LEU A 79 -4.93 8.35 8.02
CA LEU A 79 -4.60 9.50 8.86
C LEU A 79 -4.99 9.16 10.31
N SER A 80 -4.15 9.46 11.30
CA SER A 80 -4.51 9.21 12.70
C SER A 80 -3.79 10.14 13.66
N ALA A 81 -4.49 10.52 14.73
CA ALA A 81 -3.92 11.27 15.86
C ALA A 81 -3.02 10.41 16.75
N LYS A 82 -3.09 9.08 16.64
CA LYS A 82 -2.35 8.15 17.47
C LYS A 82 -0.95 7.93 16.93
N SER A 83 0.05 8.25 17.75
CA SER A 83 1.47 8.13 17.41
C SER A 83 2.09 6.80 17.85
N GLU A 84 1.37 5.95 18.57
CA GLU A 84 1.88 4.66 19.03
C GLU A 84 2.11 3.69 17.87
N ASP A 85 3.24 3.01 17.89
CA ASP A 85 3.61 2.06 16.84
C ASP A 85 2.59 0.93 16.68
N THR A 86 1.90 0.56 17.76
CA THR A 86 0.81 -0.42 17.74
C THR A 86 -0.35 -0.02 16.85
N ASP A 87 -0.75 1.26 16.84
CA ASP A 87 -1.86 1.76 16.02
C ASP A 87 -1.48 1.85 14.54
N LYS A 88 -0.22 2.22 14.25
CA LYS A 88 0.33 2.19 12.89
C LYS A 88 0.36 0.76 12.34
N ILE A 89 0.84 -0.18 13.15
CA ILE A 89 0.87 -1.61 12.80
C ILE A 89 -0.55 -2.12 12.55
N LEU A 90 -1.54 -1.71 13.37
CA LEU A 90 -2.92 -2.12 13.19
C LEU A 90 -3.51 -1.59 11.88
N GLY A 91 -3.38 -0.28 11.58
CA GLY A 91 -3.87 0.32 10.34
C GLY A 91 -3.25 -0.33 9.10
N LEU A 92 -1.94 -0.50 9.08
CA LEU A 92 -1.25 -1.21 8.01
C LEU A 92 -1.67 -2.69 7.94
N SER A 93 -1.87 -3.37 9.07
CA SER A 93 -2.35 -4.76 9.11
C SER A 93 -3.78 -4.91 8.59
N MET A 94 -4.59 -3.86 8.57
CA MET A 94 -5.96 -3.85 8.06
C MET A 94 -6.08 -3.47 6.58
N GLY A 95 -4.97 -3.23 5.87
CA GLY A 95 -4.99 -3.02 4.43
C GLY A 95 -4.61 -1.63 3.95
N ALA A 96 -4.18 -0.74 4.82
CA ALA A 96 -3.60 0.53 4.42
C ALA A 96 -2.30 0.33 3.64
N ASP A 97 -2.04 1.19 2.67
CA ASP A 97 -0.79 1.22 1.89
C ASP A 97 0.24 2.15 2.52
N ASP A 98 -0.22 3.15 3.27
CA ASP A 98 0.62 4.08 4.03
C ASP A 98 -0.14 4.62 5.23
N TYR A 99 0.58 5.26 6.15
CA TYR A 99 0.06 5.80 7.39
C TYR A 99 0.69 7.15 7.70
N VAL A 100 -0.11 8.14 8.04
CA VAL A 100 0.32 9.51 8.38
C VAL A 100 -0.23 9.91 9.72
N THR A 101 0.64 10.37 10.63
CA THR A 101 0.24 10.86 11.95
C THR A 101 -0.20 12.31 11.90
N LYS A 102 -1.31 12.64 12.58
CA LYS A 102 -1.74 14.01 12.85
C LYS A 102 -0.98 14.56 14.09
N PRO A 103 -0.52 15.83 14.09
CA PRO A 103 -0.59 16.76 12.98
C PRO A 103 0.44 16.44 11.89
N PHE A 104 0.08 16.61 10.64
CA PHE A 104 0.95 16.36 9.49
C PHE A 104 1.29 17.65 8.73
N ASN A 105 2.42 17.64 8.05
CA ASN A 105 2.77 18.69 7.11
C ASN A 105 1.97 18.50 5.81
N PRO A 106 1.19 19.50 5.33
CA PRO A 106 0.43 19.39 4.10
C PRO A 106 1.28 19.03 2.87
N GLN A 107 2.52 19.53 2.79
CA GLN A 107 3.43 19.20 1.69
C GLN A 107 3.92 17.74 1.74
N GLU A 108 4.17 17.22 2.95
CA GLU A 108 4.51 15.81 3.14
C GLU A 108 3.35 14.92 2.71
N LEU A 109 2.11 15.25 3.14
CA LEU A 109 0.92 14.51 2.73
C LEU A 109 0.76 14.52 1.20
N ALA A 110 0.89 15.68 0.55
CA ALA A 110 0.83 15.80 -0.90
C ALA A 110 1.92 14.97 -1.61
N ALA A 111 3.14 14.93 -1.07
CA ALA A 111 4.22 14.12 -1.61
C ALA A 111 3.90 12.61 -1.51
N ARG A 112 3.31 12.15 -0.40
CA ARG A 112 2.86 10.76 -0.22
C ARG A 112 1.74 10.40 -1.19
N VAL A 113 0.76 11.29 -1.35
CA VAL A 113 -0.33 11.13 -2.33
C VAL A 113 0.23 11.01 -3.75
N ARG A 114 1.13 11.91 -4.17
CA ARG A 114 1.79 11.83 -5.49
C ARG A 114 2.52 10.50 -5.68
N SER A 115 3.26 10.09 -4.67
CA SER A 115 3.99 8.83 -4.69
C SER A 115 3.05 7.63 -4.87
N GLN A 116 1.96 7.55 -4.11
CA GLN A 116 0.98 6.46 -4.21
C GLN A 116 0.23 6.48 -5.56
N LEU A 117 -0.20 7.65 -6.04
CA LEU A 117 -0.89 7.79 -7.34
C LEU A 117 0.01 7.49 -8.53
N ARG A 118 1.24 8.00 -8.56
CA ARG A 118 2.20 7.69 -9.62
C ARG A 118 2.38 6.18 -9.74
N ARG A 119 2.42 5.50 -8.65
CA ARG A 119 2.56 4.05 -8.58
C ARG A 119 1.34 3.32 -9.08
N TYR A 120 0.16 3.78 -8.72
CA TYR A 120 -1.10 3.18 -9.16
C TYR A 120 -1.35 3.40 -10.66
N THR A 121 -0.97 4.58 -11.21
CA THR A 121 -1.12 4.88 -12.64
C THR A 121 0.00 4.30 -13.49
N LEU A 122 1.25 4.27 -13.01
CA LEU A 122 2.36 3.60 -13.68
C LEU A 122 2.22 2.06 -13.65
N LEU A 123 1.38 1.54 -12.76
CA LEU A 123 1.00 0.12 -12.78
C LEU A 123 0.19 -0.24 -14.05
N GLY A 124 -0.35 0.76 -14.76
CA GLY A 124 -1.11 0.57 -16.01
C GLY A 124 -0.35 0.84 -17.32
N ASP A 125 0.77 1.60 -17.30
CA ASP A 125 1.23 2.25 -18.55
C ASP A 125 2.74 2.26 -18.84
N VAL A 126 3.60 1.57 -18.10
CA VAL A 126 5.04 1.58 -18.40
C VAL A 126 5.57 0.15 -18.55
N HIS A 127 5.75 -0.25 -19.72
CA HIS A 127 6.77 -1.03 -20.42
C HIS A 127 6.18 -1.74 -21.64
N ALA A 128 6.10 -1.00 -22.72
CA ALA A 128 5.94 -1.55 -24.07
C ALA A 128 7.29 -1.96 -24.70
N GLU A 129 8.35 -2.07 -23.88
CA GLU A 129 9.67 -2.51 -24.34
C GLU A 129 10.17 -3.64 -23.43
N GLU A 130 10.32 -4.81 -24.07
CA GLU A 130 10.74 -6.11 -23.54
C GLU A 130 9.67 -6.82 -22.68
N ARG A 131 8.92 -7.73 -23.31
CA ARG A 131 8.12 -8.73 -22.62
C ARG A 131 9.06 -9.56 -21.74
N GLN A 132 9.12 -9.22 -20.46
CA GLN A 132 9.83 -10.02 -19.50
C GLN A 132 9.03 -11.31 -19.27
N GLY A 133 9.67 -12.44 -19.47
CA GLY A 133 9.03 -13.73 -19.25
C GLY A 133 8.58 -13.91 -17.80
N LEU A 134 7.72 -14.90 -17.57
CA LEU A 134 7.28 -15.27 -16.23
C LEU A 134 8.48 -15.58 -15.33
N ILE A 135 8.48 -15.03 -14.12
CA ILE A 135 9.48 -15.34 -13.10
C ILE A 135 8.93 -16.50 -12.25
N VAL A 136 9.56 -17.66 -12.35
CA VAL A 136 9.18 -18.85 -11.59
C VAL A 136 10.16 -19.04 -10.43
N ASN A 137 9.63 -19.26 -9.24
CA ASN A 137 10.40 -19.55 -8.05
C ASN A 137 9.63 -20.60 -7.21
N GLY A 138 9.95 -21.87 -7.44
CA GLY A 138 9.20 -23.00 -6.86
C GLY A 138 7.72 -22.96 -7.26
N ARG A 139 6.82 -22.94 -6.27
CA ARG A 139 5.36 -22.86 -6.50
C ARG A 139 4.85 -21.45 -6.84
N LEU A 140 5.71 -20.43 -6.75
CA LEU A 140 5.35 -19.04 -7.09
C LEU A 140 5.66 -18.76 -8.56
N THR A 141 4.70 -18.16 -9.26
CA THR A 141 4.87 -17.65 -10.62
C THR A 141 4.45 -16.20 -10.64
N TYR A 142 5.34 -15.30 -11.00
CA TYR A 142 5.08 -13.87 -11.11
C TYR A 142 5.13 -13.41 -12.56
N ASP A 143 4.07 -12.76 -13.01
CA ASP A 143 4.00 -12.08 -14.29
C ASP A 143 4.34 -10.58 -14.08
N PRO A 144 5.52 -10.10 -14.48
CA PRO A 144 5.91 -8.71 -14.29
C PRO A 144 5.07 -7.73 -15.11
N ASP A 145 4.59 -8.16 -16.29
CA ASP A 145 3.82 -7.29 -17.20
C ASP A 145 2.40 -7.09 -16.68
N ARG A 146 1.78 -8.16 -16.16
CA ARG A 146 0.45 -8.11 -15.54
C ARG A 146 0.49 -7.79 -14.06
N ARG A 147 1.70 -7.89 -13.45
CA ARG A 147 1.91 -7.77 -12.01
C ARG A 147 1.03 -8.72 -11.19
N GLU A 148 0.88 -9.89 -11.72
CA GLU A 148 0.07 -10.95 -11.15
C GLU A 148 0.99 -12.01 -10.54
N LEU A 149 0.79 -12.28 -9.25
CA LEU A 149 1.42 -13.39 -8.56
C LEU A 149 0.45 -14.56 -8.50
N ARG A 150 0.95 -15.74 -8.78
CA ARG A 150 0.25 -17.01 -8.58
C ARG A 150 1.05 -17.90 -7.61
N ALA A 151 0.33 -18.59 -6.75
CA ALA A 151 0.87 -19.67 -5.91
C ALA A 151 0.14 -20.96 -6.29
N ASP A 152 0.88 -21.99 -6.67
CA ASP A 152 0.32 -23.26 -7.18
C ASP A 152 -0.69 -23.07 -8.35
N GLY A 153 -0.47 -22.05 -9.17
CA GLY A 153 -1.34 -21.70 -10.28
C GLY A 153 -2.53 -20.81 -9.93
N GLU A 154 -2.87 -20.64 -8.65
CA GLU A 154 -3.95 -19.80 -8.17
C GLU A 154 -3.51 -18.34 -7.99
N ALA A 155 -4.33 -17.39 -8.46
CA ALA A 155 -4.01 -15.97 -8.36
C ALA A 155 -4.06 -15.48 -6.90
N VAL A 156 -2.98 -14.80 -6.47
CA VAL A 156 -2.86 -14.22 -5.13
C VAL A 156 -3.30 -12.75 -5.15
N LYS A 157 -4.30 -12.40 -4.35
CA LYS A 157 -4.76 -11.01 -4.22
C LYS A 157 -3.76 -10.18 -3.38
N LEU A 158 -2.94 -9.39 -4.06
CA LEU A 158 -2.01 -8.45 -3.43
C LEU A 158 -2.54 -7.01 -3.51
N THR A 159 -2.24 -6.18 -2.49
CA THR A 159 -2.42 -4.73 -2.60
C THR A 159 -1.35 -4.13 -3.53
N ALA A 160 -1.52 -2.86 -3.93
CA ALA A 160 -0.54 -2.20 -4.80
C ALA A 160 0.86 -2.17 -4.17
N THR A 161 0.96 -1.94 -2.86
CA THR A 161 2.23 -1.93 -2.11
C THR A 161 2.83 -3.34 -1.99
N GLU A 162 2.01 -4.34 -1.67
CA GLU A 162 2.45 -5.74 -1.60
C GLU A 162 2.97 -6.23 -2.95
N THR A 163 2.29 -5.89 -4.05
CA THR A 163 2.73 -6.23 -5.41
C THR A 163 4.13 -5.70 -5.70
N LYS A 164 4.46 -4.48 -5.26
CA LYS A 164 5.80 -3.91 -5.47
C LYS A 164 6.88 -4.57 -4.64
N ILE A 165 6.56 -4.91 -3.39
CA ILE A 165 7.50 -5.66 -2.55
C ILE A 165 7.77 -7.01 -3.20
N VAL A 166 6.73 -7.69 -3.68
CA VAL A 166 6.86 -8.97 -4.39
C VAL A 166 7.66 -8.81 -5.68
N ASP A 167 7.36 -7.79 -6.51
CA ASP A 167 8.12 -7.50 -7.74
C ASP A 167 9.61 -7.29 -7.44
N LEU A 168 9.91 -6.46 -6.43
CA LEU A 168 11.29 -6.21 -6.01
C LEU A 168 12.01 -7.48 -5.59
N LEU A 169 11.38 -8.32 -4.79
CA LEU A 169 11.98 -9.53 -4.24
C LEU A 169 12.06 -10.66 -5.27
N MET A 170 11.02 -10.87 -6.08
CA MET A 170 10.97 -11.92 -7.11
C MET A 170 11.97 -11.67 -8.26
N ARG A 171 12.24 -10.41 -8.59
CA ARG A 171 13.29 -10.05 -9.57
C ARG A 171 14.72 -10.24 -9.05
N ASN A 172 14.89 -10.37 -7.74
CA ASN A 172 16.20 -10.45 -7.10
C ASN A 172 16.27 -11.59 -6.07
N PRO A 173 16.00 -12.84 -6.45
CA PRO A 173 16.04 -13.96 -5.51
C PRO A 173 17.44 -14.10 -4.91
N GLY A 174 17.49 -14.42 -3.61
CA GLY A 174 18.73 -14.54 -2.84
C GLY A 174 19.33 -13.22 -2.36
N ARG A 175 19.00 -12.09 -2.98
CA ARG A 175 19.49 -10.78 -2.53
C ARG A 175 18.80 -10.34 -1.25
N ILE A 176 19.59 -9.85 -0.30
CA ILE A 176 19.10 -9.28 0.96
C ILE A 176 18.83 -7.79 0.75
N PHE A 177 17.66 -7.35 1.16
CA PHE A 177 17.24 -5.96 1.14
C PHE A 177 17.00 -5.49 2.58
N PRO A 178 17.77 -4.49 3.08
CA PRO A 178 17.44 -3.78 4.30
C PRO A 178 16.03 -3.18 4.25
N ALA A 179 15.34 -3.11 5.38
CA ALA A 179 14.00 -2.54 5.43
C ALA A 179 13.94 -1.11 4.87
N GLU A 180 14.94 -0.30 5.16
CA GLU A 180 15.07 1.05 4.59
C GLU A 180 15.20 1.05 3.06
N GLU A 181 15.92 0.09 2.47
CA GLU A 181 16.06 -0.03 1.02
C GLU A 181 14.71 -0.44 0.40
N ILE A 182 14.01 -1.40 1.00
CA ILE A 182 12.66 -1.78 0.57
C ILE A 182 11.74 -0.57 0.64
N TYR A 183 11.72 0.14 1.76
CA TYR A 183 10.90 1.34 1.95
C TYR A 183 11.17 2.38 0.88
N ARG A 184 12.44 2.76 0.69
CA ARG A 184 12.84 3.76 -0.30
C ARG A 184 12.42 3.39 -1.72
N ARG A 185 12.59 2.11 -2.12
CA ARG A 185 12.22 1.63 -3.45
C ARG A 185 10.72 1.50 -3.65
N VAL A 186 9.99 1.15 -2.59
CA VAL A 186 8.55 0.90 -2.65
C VAL A 186 7.75 2.16 -2.37
N TRP A 187 8.17 3.05 -1.50
CA TRP A 187 7.46 4.30 -1.16
C TRP A 187 8.08 5.56 -1.76
N ASP A 188 9.20 5.46 -2.49
CA ASP A 188 9.86 6.59 -3.18
C ASP A 188 10.13 7.80 -2.27
N GLY A 189 10.42 7.56 -1.00
CA GLY A 189 10.67 8.57 0.01
C GLY A 189 11.98 8.36 0.73
N GLU A 190 12.48 9.40 1.38
CA GLU A 190 13.52 9.21 2.39
C GLU A 190 12.96 8.31 3.49
N ALA A 191 13.80 7.40 4.00
CA ALA A 191 13.43 6.50 5.08
C ALA A 191 13.06 7.32 6.32
N ALA A 192 11.77 7.46 6.58
CA ALA A 192 11.26 8.12 7.78
C ALA A 192 11.48 7.21 8.99
N TYR A 193 11.56 7.79 10.18
CA TYR A 193 11.44 7.05 11.42
C TYR A 193 10.23 6.11 11.36
N ALA A 194 10.43 4.82 11.63
CA ALA A 194 9.42 3.74 11.55
C ALA A 194 9.22 3.04 10.19
N CYS A 195 10.11 3.22 9.22
CA CYS A 195 10.07 2.46 7.95
C CYS A 195 10.15 0.93 8.17
N GLU A 196 10.89 0.49 9.19
CA GLU A 196 11.02 -0.93 9.54
C GLU A 196 9.67 -1.57 9.90
N ASN A 197 8.87 -0.91 10.75
CA ASN A 197 7.55 -1.40 11.15
C ASN A 197 6.60 -1.48 9.94
N THR A 198 6.63 -0.47 9.05
CA THR A 198 5.83 -0.46 7.83
C THR A 198 6.18 -1.64 6.93
N VAL A 199 7.46 -1.83 6.65
CA VAL A 199 7.92 -2.96 5.82
C VAL A 199 7.58 -4.30 6.46
N MET A 200 7.84 -4.45 7.77
CA MET A 200 7.56 -5.68 8.51
C MET A 200 6.10 -6.11 8.40
N VAL A 201 5.17 -5.17 8.52
CA VAL A 201 3.73 -5.46 8.43
C VAL A 201 3.36 -5.95 7.02
N HIS A 202 3.84 -5.30 5.98
CA HIS A 202 3.57 -5.73 4.60
C HIS A 202 4.22 -7.10 4.30
N ILE A 203 5.44 -7.35 4.75
CA ILE A 203 6.08 -8.67 4.63
C ILE A 203 5.24 -9.75 5.32
N ARG A 204 4.75 -9.49 6.54
CA ARG A 204 3.89 -10.43 7.25
C ARG A 204 2.64 -10.77 6.44
N ARG A 205 1.96 -9.77 5.87
CA ARG A 205 0.75 -9.96 5.06
C ARG A 205 1.02 -10.69 3.76
N ILE A 206 2.14 -10.41 3.11
CA ILE A 206 2.55 -11.16 1.92
C ILE A 206 2.74 -12.63 2.30
N ARG A 207 3.43 -12.92 3.42
CA ARG A 207 3.61 -14.30 3.92
C ARG A 207 2.28 -15.00 4.17
N GLU A 208 1.31 -14.33 4.81
CA GLU A 208 -0.03 -14.87 5.05
C GLU A 208 -0.74 -15.29 3.76
N LYS A 209 -0.34 -14.74 2.60
CA LYS A 209 -0.94 -15.01 1.30
C LYS A 209 -0.17 -16.04 0.45
N ILE A 210 1.15 -16.15 0.64
CA ILE A 210 1.99 -16.98 -0.22
C ILE A 210 2.63 -18.18 0.48
N GLU A 211 2.82 -18.12 1.80
CA GLU A 211 3.49 -19.19 2.54
C GLU A 211 2.49 -20.26 2.98
N LEU A 212 2.91 -21.50 3.00
CA LEU A 212 2.12 -22.58 3.59
C LEU A 212 2.03 -22.43 5.12
N ASN A 213 3.13 -22.02 5.74
CA ASN A 213 3.21 -21.68 7.16
C ASN A 213 3.84 -20.28 7.32
N PRO A 214 3.04 -19.22 7.52
CA PRO A 214 3.58 -17.86 7.67
C PRO A 214 4.54 -17.67 8.84
N LYS A 215 4.50 -18.55 9.86
CA LYS A 215 5.40 -18.49 11.02
C LYS A 215 6.77 -19.13 10.73
N GLU A 216 6.81 -20.04 9.78
CA GLU A 216 8.02 -20.71 9.29
C GLU A 216 8.10 -20.49 7.77
N PRO A 217 8.30 -19.26 7.30
CA PRO A 217 8.20 -18.93 5.89
C PRO A 217 9.31 -19.60 5.07
N ASP A 218 8.96 -20.12 3.90
CA ASP A 218 9.91 -20.73 2.97
C ASP A 218 10.45 -19.72 1.96
N TYR A 219 9.62 -18.80 1.49
CA TYR A 219 9.96 -17.87 0.44
C TYR A 219 10.58 -16.57 0.97
N ILE A 220 9.87 -15.82 1.81
CA ILE A 220 10.40 -14.55 2.30
C ILE A 220 11.08 -14.79 3.65
N LYS A 221 12.40 -14.85 3.65
CA LYS A 221 13.21 -15.04 4.85
C LYS A 221 13.61 -13.72 5.50
N VAL A 222 13.69 -13.72 6.84
CA VAL A 222 14.36 -12.66 7.60
C VAL A 222 15.84 -13.00 7.69
N VAL A 223 16.69 -12.03 7.42
CA VAL A 223 18.12 -12.09 7.76
C VAL A 223 18.32 -11.15 8.95
N TRP A 224 18.45 -11.74 10.12
CA TRP A 224 18.49 -11.02 11.39
C TRP A 224 19.51 -9.90 11.41
N GLY A 225 19.09 -8.71 11.83
CA GLY A 225 19.94 -7.51 11.88
C GLY A 225 20.27 -6.89 10.52
N ILE A 226 19.76 -7.44 9.39
CA ILE A 226 20.08 -6.95 8.05
C ILE A 226 18.80 -6.60 7.26
N GLY A 227 17.83 -7.53 7.13
CA GLY A 227 16.62 -7.27 6.34
C GLY A 227 15.91 -8.53 5.87
N TYR A 228 15.38 -8.48 4.64
CA TYR A 228 14.56 -9.53 4.05
C TYR A 228 15.12 -9.98 2.70
N LYS A 229 14.91 -11.25 2.36
CA LYS A 229 15.23 -11.80 1.05
C LYS A 229 14.14 -12.75 0.57
N MET A 230 13.99 -12.88 -0.74
CA MET A 230 13.29 -14.00 -1.36
C MET A 230 14.27 -15.17 -1.46
N GLU A 231 13.94 -16.32 -0.87
CA GLU A 231 14.74 -17.53 -1.04
C GLU A 231 14.56 -18.05 -2.45
N GLN A 232 15.62 -18.60 -3.02
CA GLN A 232 15.58 -19.19 -4.35
C GLN A 232 15.20 -20.66 -4.26
N HIS A 233 14.10 -21.03 -4.90
CA HIS A 233 13.67 -22.41 -5.06
C HIS A 233 13.89 -22.83 -6.52
N GLY A 234 14.33 -24.07 -6.72
CA GLY A 234 14.48 -24.63 -8.07
C GLY A 234 13.13 -24.71 -8.80
N THR A 235 13.17 -24.55 -10.10
CA THR A 235 12.04 -24.78 -11.02
C THR A 235 11.79 -26.28 -11.17
#